data_53359dba6154503e1f542e13cc47f3ce
#
_entry.id   53359dba6154503e1f542e13cc47f3ce
#
_cell.length_a   1.000
_cell.length_b   1.000
_cell.length_c   1.000
_cell.angle_alpha   90.00
_cell.angle_beta   90.00
_cell.angle_gamma   90.00
#
_symmetry.space_group_name_H-M   'P 1'
#
loop_
_entity.id
_entity.type
_entity.pdbx_description
1 polymer ?
#
loop_
_entity_poly.entity_id
_entity_poly.type
_entity_poly.pdbx_seq_one_letter_code
_entity_poly.pdbx_strand_id
1 'polypeptide(L)'
;MTKIAFLMDPIESIAIKKDSTLAMIRAAQLRGLEVYYFRQEDLMISETQVCAYLSRLYLADQFAADLDPSSVNGGADPWFSLEAGQLQRLSSMDIVMMRKDPPFDMEYIYSTYLLERAEADGVRVVNSPRSLRDCNEKLFATTFPQCCPPLVVSRRMDVLKAFHQEHKNVVFKKLDGMGGASIFRIMGADPNLSVVLETLTNSGAEQIMGQV
;
A
#
# COMPACT_ATOMS: atom_id res chain seq x y z
N MET A 1 -4.54 14.45 -24.35
CA MET A 1 -3.34 14.15 -23.56
C MET A 1 -3.75 13.08 -22.56
N THR A 2 -2.94 12.07 -22.33
CA THR A 2 -3.30 10.96 -21.41
C THR A 2 -3.30 11.46 -19.98
N LYS A 3 -4.38 11.18 -19.25
CA LYS A 3 -4.59 11.56 -17.86
C LYS A 3 -4.35 10.37 -16.94
N ILE A 4 -3.47 10.51 -15.98
CA ILE A 4 -3.15 9.50 -14.98
C ILE A 4 -3.37 10.05 -13.58
N ALA A 5 -4.14 9.36 -12.77
CA ALA A 5 -4.40 9.73 -11.38
C ALA A 5 -3.76 8.73 -10.41
N PHE A 6 -3.17 9.22 -9.34
CA PHE A 6 -2.54 8.44 -8.28
C PHE A 6 -3.37 8.53 -7.01
N LEU A 7 -3.94 7.41 -6.59
CA LEU A 7 -4.51 7.23 -5.26
C LEU A 7 -3.39 6.80 -4.33
N MET A 8 -2.97 7.66 -3.43
CA MET A 8 -1.83 7.43 -2.54
C MET A 8 -1.97 8.17 -1.20
N ASP A 9 -1.07 7.91 -0.28
CA ASP A 9 -0.95 8.65 0.96
C ASP A 9 -0.53 10.11 0.73
N PRO A 10 -0.62 10.98 1.76
CA PRO A 10 -0.23 12.38 1.61
C PRO A 10 1.15 12.52 0.99
N ILE A 11 1.24 13.25 -0.12
CA ILE A 11 2.48 13.40 -0.90
C ILE A 11 3.60 14.03 -0.07
N GLU A 12 3.25 14.84 0.93
CA GLU A 12 4.19 15.46 1.86
C GLU A 12 4.88 14.47 2.78
N SER A 13 4.27 13.29 3.00
CA SER A 13 4.75 12.27 3.95
C SER A 13 5.64 11.21 3.34
N ILE A 14 5.81 11.20 2.01
CA ILE A 14 6.56 10.14 1.32
C ILE A 14 8.06 10.24 1.55
N ALA A 15 8.73 9.10 1.55
CA ALA A 15 10.19 9.02 1.66
C ALA A 15 10.85 9.19 0.28
N ILE A 16 11.09 10.42 -0.16
CA ILE A 16 11.53 10.80 -1.51
C ILE A 16 12.57 9.84 -2.11
N LYS A 17 13.62 9.48 -1.35
CA LYS A 17 14.72 8.61 -1.82
C LYS A 17 14.31 7.15 -2.07
N LYS A 18 13.15 6.72 -1.58
CA LYS A 18 12.74 5.30 -1.59
C LYS A 18 11.36 5.09 -2.23
N ASP A 19 10.63 6.16 -2.48
CA ASP A 19 9.25 6.06 -2.93
C ASP A 19 9.16 5.74 -4.42
N SER A 20 8.60 4.56 -4.72
CA SER A 20 8.40 4.12 -6.09
C SER A 20 7.23 4.84 -6.78
N THR A 21 6.26 5.35 -6.01
CA THR A 21 5.13 6.12 -6.56
C THR A 21 5.62 7.45 -7.08
N LEU A 22 6.51 8.12 -6.34
CA LEU A 22 7.16 9.35 -6.81
C LEU A 22 7.95 9.13 -8.11
N ALA A 23 8.67 8.01 -8.21
CA ALA A 23 9.39 7.66 -9.45
C ALA A 23 8.42 7.46 -10.63
N MET A 24 7.23 6.89 -10.39
CA MET A 24 6.18 6.75 -11.42
C MET A 24 5.58 8.11 -11.81
N ILE A 25 5.29 8.98 -10.84
CA ILE A 25 4.79 10.34 -11.06
C ILE A 25 5.79 11.13 -11.93
N ARG A 26 7.07 11.10 -11.56
CA ARG A 26 8.14 11.71 -12.35
C ARG A 26 8.18 11.18 -13.78
N ALA A 27 8.14 9.86 -13.93
CA ALA A 27 8.17 9.24 -15.25
C ALA A 27 6.95 9.61 -16.11
N ALA A 28 5.78 9.77 -15.50
CA ALA A 28 4.57 10.24 -16.17
C ALA A 28 4.71 11.69 -16.63
N GLN A 29 5.16 12.57 -15.74
CA GLN A 29 5.35 13.99 -16.05
C GLN A 29 6.39 14.19 -17.17
N LEU A 30 7.54 13.52 -17.12
CA LEU A 30 8.58 13.58 -18.15
C LEU A 30 8.11 13.07 -19.52
N ARG A 31 7.08 12.24 -19.56
CA ARG A 31 6.43 11.77 -20.80
C ARG A 31 5.30 12.68 -21.26
N GLY A 32 5.08 13.81 -20.59
CA GLY A 32 4.03 14.76 -20.92
C GLY A 32 2.61 14.28 -20.59
N LEU A 33 2.46 13.32 -19.66
CA LEU A 33 1.14 12.93 -19.19
C LEU A 33 0.58 13.99 -18.23
N GLU A 34 -0.75 14.07 -18.19
CA GLU A 34 -1.43 14.85 -17.17
C GLU A 34 -1.54 14.05 -15.87
N VAL A 35 -0.82 14.50 -14.84
CA VAL A 35 -0.76 13.80 -13.56
C VAL A 35 -1.76 14.43 -12.58
N TYR A 36 -2.57 13.56 -11.96
CA TYR A 36 -3.52 13.91 -10.91
C TYR A 36 -3.19 13.12 -9.65
N TYR A 37 -3.54 13.70 -8.51
CA TYR A 37 -3.37 13.14 -7.18
C TYR A 37 -4.69 13.19 -6.44
N PHE A 38 -4.98 12.17 -5.66
CA PHE A 38 -6.07 12.12 -4.70
C PHE A 38 -5.79 11.11 -3.59
N ARG A 39 -6.47 11.28 -2.47
CA ARG A 39 -6.35 10.43 -1.30
C ARG A 39 -7.54 9.50 -1.18
N GLN A 40 -7.44 8.53 -0.30
CA GLN A 40 -8.50 7.56 -0.05
C GLN A 40 -9.82 8.24 0.37
N GLU A 41 -9.73 9.27 1.21
CA GLU A 41 -10.87 10.05 1.67
C GLU A 41 -11.55 10.90 0.58
N ASP A 42 -10.87 11.14 -0.53
CA ASP A 42 -11.41 11.88 -1.66
C ASP A 42 -12.29 11.02 -2.57
N LEU A 43 -12.18 9.68 -2.44
CA LEU A 43 -12.87 8.71 -3.28
C LEU A 43 -14.29 8.49 -2.80
N MET A 44 -15.26 8.55 -3.71
CA MET A 44 -16.67 8.37 -3.39
C MET A 44 -17.49 7.82 -4.55
N ILE A 45 -18.69 7.36 -4.24
CA ILE A 45 -19.76 7.21 -5.25
C ILE A 45 -20.76 8.36 -5.03
N SER A 46 -21.01 9.11 -6.10
CA SER A 46 -22.10 10.08 -6.17
C SER A 46 -23.12 9.58 -7.18
N GLU A 47 -24.38 9.40 -6.73
CA GLU A 47 -25.43 8.75 -7.50
C GLU A 47 -25.01 7.32 -7.92
N THR A 48 -24.58 7.14 -9.16
CA THR A 48 -24.10 5.85 -9.71
C THR A 48 -22.68 5.89 -10.22
N GLN A 49 -22.00 7.05 -10.11
CA GLN A 49 -20.70 7.29 -10.68
C GLN A 49 -19.61 7.31 -9.60
N VAL A 50 -18.49 6.70 -9.89
CA VAL A 50 -17.30 6.82 -9.03
C VAL A 50 -16.62 8.16 -9.31
N CYS A 51 -16.48 8.95 -8.27
CA CYS A 51 -15.90 10.29 -8.30
C CYS A 51 -14.76 10.42 -7.30
N ALA A 52 -13.91 11.41 -7.50
CA ALA A 52 -12.93 11.80 -6.51
C ALA A 52 -12.65 13.30 -6.59
N TYR A 53 -12.17 13.90 -5.49
CA TYR A 53 -11.56 15.22 -5.53
C TYR A 53 -10.13 15.10 -6.07
N LEU A 54 -9.97 15.41 -7.36
CA LEU A 54 -8.70 15.26 -8.08
C LEU A 54 -7.96 16.60 -8.12
N SER A 55 -6.73 16.60 -7.62
CA SER A 55 -5.80 17.72 -7.69
C SER A 55 -4.77 17.51 -8.81
N ARG A 56 -4.62 18.46 -9.70
CA ARG A 56 -3.52 18.41 -10.67
C ARG A 56 -2.20 18.51 -9.93
N LEU A 57 -1.28 17.58 -10.21
CA LEU A 57 0.04 17.52 -9.57
C LEU A 57 1.14 17.92 -10.54
N TYR A 58 2.01 18.80 -10.08
CA TYR A 58 3.22 19.21 -10.79
C TYR A 58 4.44 19.01 -9.89
N LEU A 59 5.45 18.32 -10.39
CA LEU A 59 6.79 18.35 -9.79
C LEU A 59 7.54 19.55 -10.38
N ALA A 60 8.31 20.25 -9.55
CA ALA A 60 9.21 21.29 -10.04
C ALA A 60 10.23 20.67 -11.00
N ASP A 61 10.54 21.35 -12.12
CA ASP A 61 11.41 20.80 -13.17
C ASP A 61 12.79 20.42 -12.64
N GLN A 62 13.37 21.25 -11.76
CA GLN A 62 14.66 20.99 -11.12
C GLN A 62 14.60 19.72 -10.27
N PHE A 63 13.55 19.58 -9.46
CA PHE A 63 13.33 18.39 -8.65
C PHE A 63 13.07 17.15 -9.54
N ALA A 64 12.29 17.28 -10.59
CA ALA A 64 12.02 16.19 -11.52
C ALA A 64 13.28 15.69 -12.25
N ALA A 65 14.33 16.51 -12.32
CA ALA A 65 15.59 16.10 -12.94
C ALA A 65 16.34 15.05 -12.10
N ASP A 66 16.46 15.23 -10.79
CA ASP A 66 17.32 14.43 -9.90
C ASP A 66 16.64 13.84 -8.67
N LEU A 67 15.39 14.21 -8.37
CA LEU A 67 14.64 13.87 -7.16
C LEU A 67 15.34 14.34 -5.86
N ASP A 68 16.06 15.46 -5.93
CA ASP A 68 16.66 16.11 -4.77
C ASP A 68 15.87 17.38 -4.40
N PRO A 69 15.25 17.45 -3.21
CA PRO A 69 14.54 18.66 -2.77
C PRO A 69 15.43 19.91 -2.72
N SER A 70 16.74 19.74 -2.52
CA SER A 70 17.67 20.87 -2.51
C SER A 70 17.90 21.50 -3.88
N SER A 71 17.55 20.79 -4.95
CA SER A 71 17.62 21.31 -6.32
C SER A 71 16.63 22.46 -6.58
N VAL A 72 15.55 22.53 -5.77
CA VAL A 72 14.56 23.58 -5.88
C VAL A 72 14.95 24.72 -4.94
N ASN A 73 15.67 25.71 -5.49
CA ASN A 73 16.08 26.93 -4.78
C ASN A 73 16.78 26.66 -3.43
N GLY A 74 17.67 25.65 -3.38
CA GLY A 74 18.33 25.22 -2.15
C GLY A 74 17.40 24.61 -1.09
N GLY A 75 16.23 24.13 -1.50
CA GLY A 75 15.20 23.59 -0.61
C GLY A 75 14.27 24.65 -0.02
N ALA A 76 14.36 25.91 -0.48
CA ALA A 76 13.50 27.01 -0.02
C ALA A 76 12.09 26.96 -0.66
N ASP A 77 11.99 26.44 -1.87
CA ASP A 77 10.73 26.31 -2.58
C ASP A 77 10.20 24.88 -2.54
N PRO A 78 8.88 24.69 -2.61
CA PRO A 78 8.29 23.35 -2.61
C PRO A 78 8.67 22.58 -3.88
N TRP A 79 9.01 21.29 -3.73
CA TRP A 79 9.38 20.42 -4.84
C TRP A 79 8.19 19.94 -5.68
N PHE A 80 6.97 20.18 -5.21
CA PHE A 80 5.72 19.91 -5.94
C PHE A 80 4.69 21.02 -5.69
N SER A 81 3.69 21.08 -6.54
CA SER A 81 2.51 21.91 -6.33
C SER A 81 1.24 21.14 -6.72
N LEU A 82 0.15 21.47 -6.04
CA LEU A 82 -1.18 20.92 -6.31
C LEU A 82 -2.13 22.06 -6.67
N GLU A 83 -2.90 21.90 -7.73
CA GLU A 83 -4.09 22.72 -7.94
C GLU A 83 -5.17 22.35 -6.92
N ALA A 84 -6.10 23.27 -6.69
CA ALA A 84 -7.25 22.99 -5.83
C ALA A 84 -8.02 21.78 -6.34
N GLY A 85 -8.30 20.82 -5.45
CA GLY A 85 -9.01 19.59 -5.78
C GLY A 85 -10.41 19.89 -6.36
N GLN A 86 -10.72 19.28 -7.46
CA GLN A 86 -12.02 19.39 -8.12
C GLN A 86 -12.72 18.04 -8.14
N LEU A 87 -14.00 18.02 -7.81
CA LEU A 87 -14.82 16.82 -7.92
C LEU A 87 -14.95 16.43 -9.38
N GLN A 88 -14.41 15.28 -9.74
CA GLN A 88 -14.46 14.75 -11.11
C GLN A 88 -14.84 13.26 -11.09
N ARG A 89 -15.46 12.78 -12.15
CA ARG A 89 -15.67 11.34 -12.35
C ARG A 89 -14.34 10.67 -12.62
N LEU A 90 -14.09 9.52 -12.01
CA LEU A 90 -12.88 8.75 -12.32
C LEU A 90 -12.83 8.30 -13.77
N SER A 91 -13.97 8.11 -14.42
CA SER A 91 -14.05 7.82 -15.86
C SER A 91 -13.52 8.93 -16.77
N SER A 92 -13.21 10.12 -16.23
CA SER A 92 -12.48 11.17 -16.97
C SER A 92 -10.97 10.96 -17.00
N MET A 93 -10.45 9.98 -16.27
CA MET A 93 -9.05 9.57 -16.27
C MET A 93 -8.86 8.36 -17.20
N ASP A 94 -7.73 8.30 -17.89
CA ASP A 94 -7.36 7.13 -18.70
C ASP A 94 -6.81 6.00 -17.81
N ILE A 95 -6.06 6.37 -16.76
CA ILE A 95 -5.40 5.44 -15.85
C ILE A 95 -5.56 5.94 -14.41
N VAL A 96 -5.87 5.00 -13.51
CA VAL A 96 -5.78 5.20 -12.05
C VAL A 96 -4.76 4.25 -11.48
N MET A 97 -3.77 4.78 -10.78
CA MET A 97 -2.75 4.01 -10.06
C MET A 97 -3.16 3.89 -8.60
N MET A 98 -3.48 2.67 -8.14
CA MET A 98 -3.72 2.40 -6.72
C MET A 98 -2.38 2.23 -6.01
N ARG A 99 -1.95 3.29 -5.35
CA ARG A 99 -0.66 3.38 -4.66
C ARG A 99 -0.78 3.72 -3.18
N LYS A 100 -2.00 3.56 -2.62
CA LYS A 100 -2.24 3.68 -1.18
C LYS A 100 -1.48 2.57 -0.45
N ASP A 101 -0.64 2.95 0.50
CA ASP A 101 0.04 2.00 1.38
C ASP A 101 -0.96 1.36 2.39
N PRO A 102 -0.66 0.18 2.94
CA PRO A 102 -1.43 -0.38 4.05
C PRO A 102 -1.65 0.64 5.19
N PRO A 103 -2.64 0.44 6.07
CA PRO A 103 -3.15 -0.88 6.47
C PRO A 103 -4.10 -1.49 5.44
N PHE A 104 -4.07 -2.82 5.31
CA PHE A 104 -5.04 -3.59 4.55
C PHE A 104 -6.26 -3.88 5.45
N ASP A 105 -7.09 -2.87 5.59
CA ASP A 105 -8.30 -2.86 6.42
C ASP A 105 -9.58 -2.77 5.57
N MET A 106 -10.72 -2.63 6.20
CA MET A 106 -11.99 -2.53 5.49
C MET A 106 -12.07 -1.27 4.62
N GLU A 107 -11.46 -0.16 5.02
CA GLU A 107 -11.44 1.07 4.22
C GLU A 107 -10.60 0.89 2.94
N TYR A 108 -9.47 0.17 3.05
CA TYR A 108 -8.69 -0.23 1.87
C TYR A 108 -9.52 -1.11 0.93
N ILE A 109 -10.23 -2.10 1.47
CA ILE A 109 -11.11 -3.01 0.71
C ILE A 109 -12.24 -2.22 0.04
N TYR A 110 -12.90 -1.30 0.75
CA TYR A 110 -13.93 -0.45 0.15
C TYR A 110 -13.37 0.39 -1.01
N SER A 111 -12.19 0.96 -0.85
CA SER A 111 -11.54 1.68 -1.95
C SER A 111 -11.34 0.79 -3.18
N THR A 112 -10.96 -0.48 -3.00
CA THR A 112 -10.82 -1.42 -4.12
C THR A 112 -12.16 -1.74 -4.79
N TYR A 113 -13.28 -1.81 -4.05
CA TYR A 113 -14.61 -1.98 -4.65
C TYR A 113 -15.03 -0.76 -5.47
N LEU A 114 -14.75 0.45 -4.99
CA LEU A 114 -15.00 1.67 -5.74
C LEU A 114 -14.16 1.71 -7.04
N LEU A 115 -12.88 1.34 -6.96
CA LEU A 115 -12.00 1.28 -8.12
C LEU A 115 -12.44 0.20 -9.13
N GLU A 116 -12.92 -0.96 -8.66
CA GLU A 116 -13.47 -2.01 -9.54
C GLU A 116 -14.72 -1.52 -10.28
N ARG A 117 -15.54 -0.69 -9.61
CA ARG A 117 -16.65 -0.04 -10.28
C ARG A 117 -16.19 0.96 -11.33
N ALA A 118 -15.12 1.73 -11.05
CA ALA A 118 -14.52 2.63 -12.03
C ALA A 118 -13.95 1.86 -13.24
N GLU A 119 -13.37 0.66 -13.04
CA GLU A 119 -12.96 -0.21 -14.14
C GLU A 119 -14.14 -0.60 -15.05
N ALA A 120 -15.31 -0.91 -14.46
CA ALA A 120 -16.52 -1.21 -15.21
C ALA A 120 -17.01 0.00 -16.03
N ASP A 121 -16.69 1.23 -15.59
CA ASP A 121 -16.97 2.47 -16.31
C ASP A 121 -15.88 2.83 -17.35
N GLY A 122 -14.87 1.94 -17.57
CA GLY A 122 -13.88 2.04 -18.65
C GLY A 122 -12.50 2.58 -18.23
N VAL A 123 -12.28 2.88 -16.95
CA VAL A 123 -10.98 3.33 -16.44
C VAL A 123 -10.01 2.16 -16.32
N ARG A 124 -8.77 2.32 -16.73
CA ARG A 124 -7.73 1.32 -16.43
C ARG A 124 -7.17 1.53 -15.02
N VAL A 125 -7.45 0.61 -14.11
CA VAL A 125 -6.89 0.66 -12.75
C VAL A 125 -5.68 -0.28 -12.64
N VAL A 126 -4.60 0.19 -12.04
CA VAL A 126 -3.34 -0.53 -11.81
C VAL A 126 -2.94 -0.40 -10.33
N ASN A 127 -2.74 -1.52 -9.64
CA ASN A 127 -3.02 -2.90 -10.04
C ASN A 127 -4.53 -3.17 -10.02
N SER A 128 -4.95 -4.32 -10.65
CA SER A 128 -6.34 -4.72 -10.62
C SER A 128 -6.91 -4.70 -9.19
N PRO A 129 -8.03 -4.03 -8.94
CA PRO A 129 -8.61 -3.93 -7.60
C PRO A 129 -8.94 -5.30 -7.00
N ARG A 130 -9.38 -6.24 -7.81
CA ARG A 130 -9.60 -7.62 -7.39
C ARG A 130 -8.32 -8.29 -6.93
N SER A 131 -7.24 -8.15 -7.70
CA SER A 131 -5.94 -8.71 -7.32
C SER A 131 -5.38 -8.09 -6.03
N LEU A 132 -5.63 -6.81 -5.78
CA LEU A 132 -5.24 -6.16 -4.53
C LEU A 132 -5.92 -6.79 -3.32
N ARG A 133 -7.19 -7.21 -3.45
CA ARG A 133 -7.89 -7.93 -2.39
C ARG A 133 -7.44 -9.37 -2.23
N ASP A 134 -7.28 -10.09 -3.35
CA ASP A 134 -7.07 -11.54 -3.37
C ASP A 134 -5.60 -11.91 -3.10
N CYS A 135 -4.65 -11.04 -3.45
CA CYS A 135 -3.22 -11.30 -3.36
C CYS A 135 -2.59 -10.62 -2.14
N ASN A 136 -3.08 -10.95 -0.92
CA ASN A 136 -2.41 -10.51 0.30
C ASN A 136 -0.93 -10.93 0.28
N GLU A 137 -0.01 -10.01 0.50
CA GLU A 137 1.44 -10.20 0.33
C GLU A 137 2.07 -11.37 1.10
N LYS A 138 1.45 -11.78 2.22
CA LYS A 138 1.95 -12.88 3.05
C LYS A 138 1.20 -14.18 2.79
N LEU A 139 -0.14 -14.15 2.76
CA LEU A 139 -0.94 -15.35 2.55
C LEU A 139 -0.88 -15.85 1.12
N PHE A 140 -0.91 -14.95 0.13
CA PHE A 140 -0.87 -15.36 -1.27
C PHE A 140 0.40 -16.13 -1.64
N ALA A 141 1.53 -15.84 -0.96
CA ALA A 141 2.77 -16.59 -1.14
C ALA A 141 2.60 -18.10 -0.85
N THR A 142 1.65 -18.49 0.04
CA THR A 142 1.39 -19.89 0.37
C THR A 142 0.81 -20.72 -0.78
N THR A 143 0.30 -20.05 -1.83
CA THR A 143 -0.13 -20.73 -3.06
C THR A 143 1.06 -21.25 -3.89
N PHE A 144 2.28 -20.83 -3.52
CA PHE A 144 3.53 -21.25 -4.15
C PHE A 144 4.43 -21.94 -3.11
N PRO A 145 4.04 -23.14 -2.59
CA PRO A 145 4.73 -23.77 -1.48
C PRO A 145 6.22 -24.04 -1.75
N GLN A 146 6.61 -24.23 -3.01
CA GLN A 146 8.00 -24.41 -3.43
C GLN A 146 8.87 -23.14 -3.22
N CYS A 147 8.25 -21.99 -3.01
CA CYS A 147 8.93 -20.72 -2.77
C CYS A 147 8.89 -20.29 -1.30
N CYS A 148 8.26 -21.10 -0.44
CA CYS A 148 8.07 -20.78 0.98
C CYS A 148 8.93 -21.69 1.84
N PRO A 149 9.60 -21.16 2.89
CA PRO A 149 10.13 -22.01 3.97
C PRO A 149 8.95 -22.58 4.78
N PRO A 150 9.21 -23.55 5.70
CA PRO A 150 8.19 -24.03 6.61
C PRO A 150 7.48 -22.87 7.30
N LEU A 151 6.16 -22.91 7.30
CA LEU A 151 5.33 -21.86 7.88
C LEU A 151 4.05 -22.39 8.51
N VAL A 152 3.48 -21.62 9.42
CA VAL A 152 2.16 -21.84 10.00
C VAL A 152 1.39 -20.52 10.00
N VAL A 153 0.10 -20.58 9.74
CA VAL A 153 -0.83 -19.46 9.94
C VAL A 153 -1.90 -19.90 10.92
N SER A 154 -1.97 -19.25 12.06
CA SER A 154 -2.93 -19.59 13.11
C SER A 154 -3.13 -18.41 14.06
N ARG A 155 -4.26 -18.41 14.78
CA ARG A 155 -4.47 -17.58 15.98
C ARG A 155 -4.43 -18.41 17.26
N ARG A 156 -4.28 -19.73 17.15
CA ARG A 156 -4.23 -20.66 18.29
C ARG A 156 -2.83 -20.66 18.87
N MET A 157 -2.73 -20.31 20.15
CA MET A 157 -1.48 -20.23 20.90
C MET A 157 -0.75 -21.57 20.99
N ASP A 158 -1.49 -22.66 21.16
CA ASP A 158 -0.93 -24.00 21.23
C ASP A 158 -0.25 -24.42 19.91
N VAL A 159 -0.89 -24.13 18.79
CA VAL A 159 -0.35 -24.41 17.44
C VAL A 159 0.92 -23.59 17.17
N LEU A 160 0.90 -22.30 17.48
CA LEU A 160 2.05 -21.41 17.29
C LEU A 160 3.24 -21.79 18.17
N LYS A 161 2.98 -22.17 19.43
CA LYS A 161 4.01 -22.67 20.36
C LYS A 161 4.59 -24.00 19.91
N ALA A 162 3.76 -24.94 19.45
CA ALA A 162 4.22 -26.21 18.92
C ALA A 162 5.13 -26.01 17.69
N PHE A 163 4.77 -25.13 16.76
CA PHE A 163 5.59 -24.79 15.61
C PHE A 163 6.96 -24.19 16.03
N HIS A 164 6.95 -23.30 17.01
CA HIS A 164 8.20 -22.76 17.55
C HIS A 164 9.03 -23.83 18.25
N GLN A 165 8.40 -24.73 19.01
CA GLN A 165 9.09 -25.81 19.69
C GLN A 165 9.79 -26.77 18.71
N GLU A 166 9.19 -27.00 17.54
CA GLU A 166 9.77 -27.83 16.49
C GLU A 166 10.97 -27.15 15.81
N HIS A 167 10.80 -25.91 15.37
CA HIS A 167 11.77 -25.21 14.52
C HIS A 167 12.81 -24.36 15.27
N LYS A 168 12.57 -24.03 16.54
CA LYS A 168 13.49 -23.28 17.45
C LYS A 168 13.86 -21.85 17.03
N ASN A 169 13.71 -21.47 15.76
CA ASN A 169 14.04 -20.16 15.23
C ASN A 169 12.93 -19.76 14.27
N VAL A 170 11.98 -18.97 14.74
CA VAL A 170 10.77 -18.61 14.00
C VAL A 170 10.56 -17.12 14.00
N VAL A 171 10.22 -16.58 12.85
CA VAL A 171 9.76 -15.20 12.69
C VAL A 171 8.24 -15.17 12.73
N PHE A 172 7.69 -14.52 13.76
CA PHE A 172 6.25 -14.26 13.86
C PHE A 172 5.91 -12.86 13.36
N LYS A 173 4.83 -12.76 12.59
CA LYS A 173 4.41 -11.49 11.95
C LYS A 173 2.90 -11.44 11.75
N LYS A 174 2.33 -10.23 11.86
CA LYS A 174 0.94 -9.97 11.45
C LYS A 174 0.78 -10.12 9.94
N LEU A 175 -0.42 -10.52 9.51
CA LEU A 175 -0.72 -10.70 8.08
C LEU A 175 -0.89 -9.37 7.35
N ASP A 176 -1.39 -8.36 8.03
CA ASP A 176 -1.72 -7.02 7.54
C ASP A 176 -0.67 -5.94 7.85
N GLY A 177 0.39 -6.30 8.60
CA GLY A 177 1.47 -5.39 8.97
C GLY A 177 2.42 -5.08 7.81
N MET A 178 2.97 -3.86 7.76
CA MET A 178 3.95 -3.42 6.79
C MET A 178 5.17 -2.75 7.44
N GLY A 179 6.19 -2.44 6.64
CA GLY A 179 7.33 -1.64 7.07
C GLY A 179 8.19 -2.24 8.17
N GLY A 180 8.11 -3.55 8.40
CA GLY A 180 8.82 -4.23 9.48
C GLY A 180 8.15 -4.13 10.85
N ALA A 181 7.04 -3.42 10.96
CA ALA A 181 6.28 -3.34 12.20
C ALA A 181 5.67 -4.69 12.57
N SER A 182 5.66 -5.01 13.89
CA SER A 182 5.08 -6.24 14.41
C SER A 182 5.69 -7.52 13.82
N ILE A 183 7.00 -7.52 13.58
CA ILE A 183 7.79 -8.68 13.18
C ILE A 183 8.74 -9.03 14.32
N PHE A 184 8.64 -10.25 14.82
CA PHE A 184 9.45 -10.75 15.94
C PHE A 184 10.15 -12.05 15.56
N ARG A 185 11.46 -12.05 15.66
CA ARG A 185 12.26 -13.29 15.56
C ARG A 185 12.48 -13.87 16.94
N ILE A 186 11.97 -15.06 17.19
CA ILE A 186 12.07 -15.76 18.46
C ILE A 186 12.99 -16.97 18.28
N MET A 187 14.03 -17.05 19.12
CA MET A 187 15.05 -18.10 19.05
C MET A 187 15.13 -18.90 20.35
N GLY A 188 15.20 -20.22 20.23
CA GLY A 188 15.41 -21.11 21.39
C GLY A 188 14.32 -20.98 22.44
N ALA A 189 14.70 -21.00 23.71
CA ALA A 189 13.79 -20.89 24.86
C ALA A 189 13.60 -19.44 25.27
N ASP A 190 13.07 -18.60 24.38
CA ASP A 190 12.81 -17.19 24.67
C ASP A 190 11.64 -17.05 25.66
N PRO A 191 11.85 -16.41 26.85
CA PRO A 191 10.80 -16.22 27.84
C PRO A 191 9.65 -15.33 27.35
N ASN A 192 9.88 -14.52 26.31
CA ASN A 192 8.88 -13.59 25.78
C ASN A 192 7.95 -14.23 24.75
N LEU A 193 8.19 -15.48 24.34
CA LEU A 193 7.39 -16.15 23.30
C LEU A 193 5.88 -16.00 23.54
N SER A 194 5.40 -16.27 24.76
CA SER A 194 3.97 -16.20 25.08
C SER A 194 3.42 -14.78 24.92
N VAL A 195 4.12 -13.79 25.45
CA VAL A 195 3.71 -12.36 25.39
C VAL A 195 3.70 -11.86 23.95
N VAL A 196 4.72 -12.23 23.18
CA VAL A 196 4.79 -11.85 21.75
C VAL A 196 3.60 -12.44 20.98
N LEU A 197 3.31 -13.73 21.19
CA LEU A 197 2.19 -14.37 20.52
C LEU A 197 0.83 -13.80 20.95
N GLU A 198 0.63 -13.53 22.25
CA GLU A 198 -0.57 -12.85 22.75
C GLU A 198 -0.76 -11.48 22.11
N THR A 199 0.31 -10.69 22.06
CA THR A 199 0.28 -9.35 21.46
C THR A 199 -0.02 -9.40 19.96
N LEU A 200 0.66 -10.28 19.22
CA LEU A 200 0.48 -10.39 17.77
C LEU A 200 -0.89 -10.93 17.39
N THR A 201 -1.41 -11.91 18.17
CA THR A 201 -2.73 -12.51 17.92
C THR A 201 -3.88 -11.67 18.49
N ASN A 202 -3.61 -10.55 19.14
CA ASN A 202 -4.63 -9.81 19.89
C ASN A 202 -5.40 -10.77 20.82
N SER A 203 -4.65 -11.48 21.70
CA SER A 203 -5.19 -12.49 22.63
C SER A 203 -5.97 -13.63 21.93
N GLY A 204 -5.55 -14.03 20.74
CA GLY A 204 -6.16 -15.11 19.96
C GLY A 204 -7.33 -14.68 19.06
N ALA A 205 -7.56 -13.39 18.90
CA ALA A 205 -8.60 -12.86 17.99
C ALA A 205 -8.12 -12.82 16.54
N GLU A 206 -6.82 -12.60 16.29
CA GLU A 206 -6.24 -12.35 14.97
C GLU A 206 -5.32 -13.48 14.51
N GLN A 207 -5.37 -13.80 13.20
CA GLN A 207 -4.44 -14.73 12.57
C GLN A 207 -3.06 -14.08 12.43
N ILE A 208 -2.01 -14.86 12.72
CA ILE A 208 -0.62 -14.46 12.46
C ILE A 208 0.12 -15.55 11.70
N MET A 209 1.23 -15.20 11.09
CA MET A 209 2.14 -16.14 10.44
C MET A 209 3.38 -16.37 11.30
N GLY A 210 3.73 -17.65 11.52
CA GLY A 210 5.06 -18.09 11.94
C GLY A 210 5.80 -18.68 10.75
N GLN A 211 7.07 -18.32 10.58
CA GLN A 211 7.89 -18.74 9.44
C GLN A 211 9.34 -19.00 9.90
N VAL A 212 9.97 -20.05 9.37
CA VAL A 212 11.37 -20.44 9.66
C VAL A 212 12.36 -19.54 8.94
#